data_84ecc597f79ac7588c5f6dce5b92611c
#
_entry.id   84ecc597f79ac7588c5f6dce5b92611c
#
_cell.length_a   1.000
_cell.length_b   1.000
_cell.length_c   1.000
_cell.angle_alpha   90.00
_cell.angle_beta   90.00
_cell.angle_gamma   90.00
#
_symmetry.space_group_name_H-M   'P 1'
#
loop_
_entity.id
_entity.type
_entity.pdbx_description
1 polymer ?
#
loop_
_entity_poly.entity_id
_entity_poly.type
_entity_poly.pdbx_seq_one_letter_code
_entity_poly.pdbx_strand_id
1 'polypeptide(L)'
;LGWTPGRKDREKVEETIKEFSLQHLALRHTDELSGGELQRVHIARALVQEPQILILDEPTSSLDLKHQIEVMKLLRDISHQGITVIMAIHDLNLALRYADCFVLLKNGNILSMGGEEVITEENLQVLYDVRINRIDNGSHIYVVPEME
;
A
#
# COMPACT_ATOMS: atom_id res chain seq x y z
N LEU A 1 8.84 -33.48 -12.40
CA LEU A 1 10.00 -33.01 -11.63
C LEU A 1 9.49 -32.01 -10.60
N GLY A 2 9.25 -32.45 -9.36
CA GLY A 2 8.83 -31.58 -8.26
C GLY A 2 10.00 -30.72 -7.80
N TRP A 3 9.88 -29.41 -7.92
CA TRP A 3 10.80 -28.49 -7.29
C TRP A 3 10.58 -28.53 -5.77
N THR A 4 11.61 -28.82 -5.00
CA THR A 4 11.58 -28.75 -3.54
C THR A 4 12.44 -27.59 -3.07
N PRO A 5 11.91 -26.69 -2.21
CA PRO A 5 12.66 -25.55 -1.67
C PRO A 5 13.96 -26.04 -0.98
N GLY A 6 15.07 -25.39 -1.30
CA GLY A 6 16.34 -25.62 -0.66
C GLY A 6 16.34 -25.18 0.82
N ARG A 7 17.43 -25.50 1.55
CA ARG A 7 17.57 -25.07 2.96
C ARG A 7 17.54 -23.56 3.11
N LYS A 8 18.22 -22.83 2.23
CA LYS A 8 18.27 -21.36 2.22
C LYS A 8 16.88 -20.74 1.99
N ASP A 9 16.08 -21.33 1.09
CA ASP A 9 14.73 -20.83 0.81
C ASP A 9 13.83 -20.97 2.06
N ARG A 10 13.97 -22.08 2.80
CA ARG A 10 13.20 -22.32 4.03
C ARG A 10 13.61 -21.36 5.14
N GLU A 11 14.92 -21.16 5.36
CA GLU A 11 15.46 -20.20 6.34
C GLU A 11 14.90 -18.80 6.07
N LYS A 12 14.88 -18.38 4.82
CA LYS A 12 14.35 -17.07 4.40
C LYS A 12 12.84 -16.92 4.63
N VAL A 13 12.06 -17.95 4.31
CA VAL A 13 10.62 -17.97 4.61
C VAL A 13 10.38 -17.87 6.11
N GLU A 14 11.14 -18.60 6.94
CA GLU A 14 11.02 -18.55 8.40
C GLU A 14 11.38 -17.17 8.96
N GLU A 15 12.42 -16.52 8.43
CA GLU A 15 12.80 -15.14 8.80
C GLU A 15 11.67 -14.16 8.46
N THR A 16 11.15 -14.23 7.23
CA THR A 16 10.04 -13.37 6.80
C THR A 16 8.78 -13.60 7.65
N ILE A 17 8.43 -14.85 7.96
CA ILE A 17 7.29 -15.17 8.85
C ILE A 17 7.47 -14.50 10.23
N LYS A 18 8.69 -14.48 10.78
CA LYS A 18 8.99 -13.84 12.06
C LYS A 18 8.91 -12.31 11.95
N GLU A 19 9.54 -11.74 10.94
CA GLU A 19 9.57 -10.29 10.69
C GLU A 19 8.15 -9.71 10.57
N PHE A 20 7.27 -10.42 9.86
CA PHE A 20 5.88 -10.00 9.66
C PHE A 20 4.92 -10.46 10.77
N SER A 21 5.44 -11.09 11.84
CA SER A 21 4.64 -11.63 12.96
C SER A 21 3.52 -12.58 12.49
N LEU A 22 3.82 -13.42 11.51
CA LEU A 22 2.88 -14.36 10.88
C LEU A 22 2.96 -15.78 11.45
N GLN A 23 3.74 -16.02 12.53
CA GLN A 23 3.97 -17.35 13.08
C GLN A 23 2.66 -18.06 13.45
N HIS A 24 1.68 -17.32 13.98
CA HIS A 24 0.38 -17.84 14.37
C HIS A 24 -0.51 -18.24 13.18
N LEU A 25 -0.14 -17.83 11.96
CA LEU A 25 -0.85 -18.14 10.71
C LEU A 25 -0.16 -19.23 9.88
N ALA A 26 1.08 -19.60 10.21
CA ALA A 26 1.94 -20.42 9.35
C ALA A 26 1.36 -21.80 8.97
N LEU A 27 0.44 -22.33 9.77
CA LEU A 27 -0.22 -23.64 9.54
C LEU A 27 -1.71 -23.51 9.20
N ARG A 28 -2.25 -22.28 9.05
CA ARG A 28 -3.65 -22.06 8.65
C ARG A 28 -3.79 -22.09 7.13
N HIS A 29 -4.94 -22.53 6.67
CA HIS A 29 -5.32 -22.39 5.29
C HIS A 29 -5.63 -20.91 4.96
N THR A 30 -5.37 -20.50 3.74
CA THR A 30 -5.56 -19.09 3.31
C THR A 30 -7.02 -18.64 3.34
N ASP A 31 -7.97 -19.55 3.22
CA ASP A 31 -9.42 -19.33 3.35
C ASP A 31 -9.90 -19.10 4.81
N GLU A 32 -9.05 -19.43 5.78
CA GLU A 32 -9.30 -19.19 7.21
C GLU A 32 -8.77 -17.85 7.70
N LEU A 33 -8.07 -17.09 6.83
CA LEU A 33 -7.45 -15.82 7.19
C LEU A 33 -8.44 -14.66 7.03
N SER A 34 -8.37 -13.70 7.96
CA SER A 34 -9.03 -12.40 7.76
C SER A 34 -8.39 -11.65 6.57
N GLY A 35 -9.13 -10.68 6.00
CA GLY A 35 -8.61 -9.90 4.87
C GLY A 35 -7.25 -9.24 5.17
N GLY A 36 -7.08 -8.67 6.37
CA GLY A 36 -5.83 -8.05 6.80
C GLY A 36 -4.69 -9.05 6.97
N GLU A 37 -4.96 -10.24 7.53
CA GLU A 37 -3.98 -11.31 7.65
C GLU A 37 -3.55 -11.83 6.27
N LEU A 38 -4.51 -12.04 5.37
CA LEU A 38 -4.26 -12.50 4.02
C LEU A 38 -3.41 -11.47 3.24
N GLN A 39 -3.71 -10.18 3.38
CA GLN A 39 -2.94 -9.12 2.74
C GLN A 39 -1.48 -9.10 3.24
N ARG A 40 -1.24 -9.24 4.54
CA ARG A 40 0.11 -9.33 5.11
C ARG A 40 0.87 -10.56 4.61
N VAL A 41 0.19 -11.71 4.46
CA VAL A 41 0.77 -12.93 3.87
C VAL A 41 1.15 -12.69 2.40
N HIS A 42 0.33 -11.98 1.62
CA HIS A 42 0.63 -11.67 0.22
C HIS A 42 1.86 -10.77 0.10
N ILE A 43 1.97 -9.73 0.94
CA ILE A 43 3.14 -8.84 0.98
C ILE A 43 4.39 -9.64 1.39
N ALA A 44 4.32 -10.43 2.46
CA ALA A 44 5.42 -11.27 2.94
C ALA A 44 5.90 -12.25 1.84
N ARG A 45 4.97 -12.89 1.11
CA ARG A 45 5.30 -13.77 -0.01
C ARG A 45 6.06 -13.07 -1.13
N ALA A 46 5.72 -11.81 -1.42
CA ALA A 46 6.44 -11.03 -2.40
C ALA A 46 7.86 -10.68 -1.92
N LEU A 47 8.02 -10.35 -0.64
CA LEU A 47 9.30 -9.96 -0.05
C LEU A 47 10.31 -11.10 0.10
N VAL A 48 9.86 -12.35 0.26
CA VAL A 48 10.75 -13.53 0.24
C VAL A 48 11.60 -13.58 -1.04
N GLN A 49 11.13 -12.97 -2.14
CA GLN A 49 11.85 -12.90 -3.42
C GLN A 49 12.92 -11.78 -3.45
N GLU A 50 13.12 -11.01 -2.36
CA GLU A 50 14.04 -9.87 -2.27
C GLU A 50 13.89 -8.86 -3.42
N PRO A 51 12.68 -8.36 -3.67
CA PRO A 51 12.44 -7.43 -4.76
C PRO A 51 13.10 -6.08 -4.46
N GLN A 52 13.55 -5.40 -5.50
CA GLN A 52 13.92 -3.98 -5.41
C GLN A 52 12.71 -3.06 -5.53
N ILE A 53 11.65 -3.55 -6.17
CA ILE A 53 10.40 -2.82 -6.41
C ILE A 53 9.23 -3.73 -6.05
N LEU A 54 8.33 -3.25 -5.20
CA LEU A 54 7.08 -3.91 -4.83
C LEU A 54 5.92 -3.12 -5.45
N ILE A 55 5.14 -3.78 -6.30
CA ILE A 55 3.96 -3.18 -6.95
C ILE A 55 2.70 -3.80 -6.37
N LEU A 56 1.78 -2.97 -5.94
CA LEU A 56 0.54 -3.37 -5.28
C LEU A 56 -0.67 -2.69 -5.95
N ASP A 57 -1.70 -3.47 -6.18
CA ASP A 57 -2.97 -2.98 -6.68
C ASP A 57 -4.00 -2.97 -5.54
N GLU A 58 -4.45 -1.79 -5.15
CA GLU A 58 -5.43 -1.54 -4.09
C GLU A 58 -5.20 -2.34 -2.79
N PRO A 59 -4.01 -2.25 -2.15
CA PRO A 59 -3.67 -3.14 -1.04
C PRO A 59 -4.54 -2.97 0.21
N THR A 60 -5.44 -1.98 0.22
CA THR A 60 -6.30 -1.64 1.38
C THR A 60 -7.80 -1.68 1.09
N SER A 61 -8.23 -1.99 -0.15
CA SER A 61 -9.62 -1.79 -0.61
C SER A 61 -10.68 -2.62 0.13
N SER A 62 -10.33 -3.79 0.64
CA SER A 62 -11.27 -4.70 1.35
C SER A 62 -11.04 -4.75 2.86
N LEU A 63 -10.28 -3.82 3.42
CA LEU A 63 -9.88 -3.82 4.82
C LEU A 63 -10.66 -2.76 5.62
N ASP A 64 -10.93 -3.05 6.88
CA ASP A 64 -11.37 -2.03 7.83
C ASP A 64 -10.25 -1.02 8.14
N LEU A 65 -10.60 0.11 8.71
CA LEU A 65 -9.69 1.23 8.96
C LEU A 65 -8.44 0.81 9.77
N LYS A 66 -8.61 -0.07 10.75
CA LYS A 66 -7.47 -0.55 11.56
C LYS A 66 -6.46 -1.30 10.70
N HIS A 67 -6.93 -2.26 9.92
CA HIS A 67 -6.07 -3.08 9.05
C HIS A 67 -5.50 -2.27 7.88
N GLN A 68 -6.23 -1.29 7.33
CA GLN A 68 -5.68 -0.34 6.35
C GLN A 68 -4.46 0.38 6.90
N ILE A 69 -4.56 0.94 8.11
CA ILE A 69 -3.45 1.65 8.77
C ILE A 69 -2.27 0.69 9.03
N GLU A 70 -2.53 -0.54 9.46
CA GLU A 70 -1.48 -1.53 9.69
C GLU A 70 -0.72 -1.88 8.40
N VAL A 71 -1.44 -2.10 7.30
CA VAL A 71 -0.84 -2.37 5.98
C VAL A 71 -0.02 -1.18 5.49
N MET A 72 -0.54 0.05 5.59
CA MET A 72 0.17 1.24 5.14
C MET A 72 1.44 1.51 5.95
N LYS A 73 1.42 1.29 7.27
CA LYS A 73 2.61 1.36 8.11
C LYS A 73 3.65 0.32 7.69
N LEU A 74 3.23 -0.91 7.48
CA LEU A 74 4.09 -1.99 6.99
C LEU A 74 4.76 -1.63 5.67
N LEU A 75 4.01 -1.11 4.70
CA LEU A 75 4.55 -0.69 3.40
C LEU A 75 5.54 0.46 3.51
N ARG A 76 5.31 1.39 4.43
CA ARG A 76 6.24 2.48 4.74
C ARG A 76 7.54 1.95 5.37
N ASP A 77 7.45 1.02 6.30
CA ASP A 77 8.63 0.39 6.92
C ASP A 77 9.47 -0.36 5.87
N ILE A 78 8.82 -1.07 4.94
CA ILE A 78 9.46 -1.73 3.79
C ILE A 78 10.18 -0.71 2.90
N SER A 79 9.55 0.44 2.63
CA SER A 79 10.15 1.52 1.85
C SER A 79 11.40 2.08 2.53
N HIS A 80 11.38 2.27 3.85
CA HIS A 80 12.53 2.71 4.63
C HIS A 80 13.69 1.70 4.64
N GLN A 81 13.42 0.44 4.35
CA GLN A 81 14.45 -0.61 4.16
C GLN A 81 15.09 -0.58 2.77
N GLY A 82 14.68 0.35 1.90
CA GLY A 82 15.26 0.57 0.58
C GLY A 82 14.54 -0.12 -0.57
N ILE A 83 13.37 -0.71 -0.33
CA ILE A 83 12.51 -1.27 -1.38
C ILE A 83 11.59 -0.18 -1.91
N THR A 84 11.58 0.07 -3.21
CA THR A 84 10.63 1.01 -3.82
C THR A 84 9.23 0.40 -3.81
N VAL A 85 8.28 1.06 -3.13
CA VAL A 85 6.88 0.63 -3.08
C VAL A 85 6.05 1.49 -4.03
N ILE A 86 5.39 0.87 -4.98
CA ILE A 86 4.44 1.51 -5.91
C ILE A 86 3.07 0.89 -5.66
N MET A 87 2.05 1.72 -5.41
CA MET A 87 0.70 1.20 -5.19
C MET A 87 -0.36 2.04 -5.90
N ALA A 88 -1.37 1.37 -6.45
CA ALA A 88 -2.62 2.02 -6.80
C ALA A 88 -3.49 2.10 -5.54
N ILE A 89 -4.08 3.27 -5.28
CA ILE A 89 -4.89 3.52 -4.09
C ILE A 89 -6.02 4.50 -4.42
N HIS A 90 -7.21 4.24 -3.88
CA HIS A 90 -8.38 5.12 -4.07
C HIS A 90 -8.57 6.11 -2.92
N ASP A 91 -8.15 5.75 -1.71
CA ASP A 91 -8.23 6.65 -0.56
C ASP A 91 -7.09 7.66 -0.59
N LEU A 92 -7.42 8.86 -1.08
CA LEU A 92 -6.45 9.95 -1.20
C LEU A 92 -5.96 10.46 0.16
N ASN A 93 -6.82 10.47 1.19
CA ASN A 93 -6.41 10.88 2.53
C ASN A 93 -5.44 9.88 3.16
N LEU A 94 -5.63 8.60 2.89
CA LEU A 94 -4.70 7.56 3.30
C LEU A 94 -3.37 7.67 2.53
N ALA A 95 -3.43 7.93 1.21
CA ALA A 95 -2.24 8.16 0.39
C ALA A 95 -1.43 9.37 0.88
N LEU A 96 -2.07 10.51 1.13
CA LEU A 96 -1.44 11.74 1.65
C LEU A 96 -0.70 11.53 2.97
N ARG A 97 -1.10 10.56 3.75
CA ARG A 97 -0.48 10.30 5.05
C ARG A 97 0.77 9.41 4.97
N TYR A 98 0.91 8.61 3.92
CA TYR A 98 1.94 7.57 3.87
C TYR A 98 2.84 7.63 2.64
N ALA A 99 2.40 8.23 1.53
CA ALA A 99 3.17 8.29 0.30
C ALA A 99 4.09 9.53 0.25
N ASP A 100 5.24 9.38 -0.38
CA ASP A 100 6.21 10.46 -0.60
C ASP A 100 6.05 11.09 -1.99
N CYS A 101 5.49 10.35 -2.94
CA CYS A 101 5.30 10.78 -4.33
C CYS A 101 3.96 10.29 -4.87
N PHE A 102 3.32 11.12 -5.68
CA PHE A 102 2.01 10.88 -6.26
C PHE A 102 2.10 10.90 -7.78
N VAL A 103 1.41 9.96 -8.41
CA VAL A 103 1.17 9.94 -9.86
C VAL A 103 -0.33 9.96 -10.07
N LEU A 104 -0.86 11.08 -10.57
CA LEU A 104 -2.28 11.24 -10.87
C LEU A 104 -2.54 10.74 -12.28
N LEU A 105 -3.38 9.70 -12.40
CA LEU A 105 -3.69 9.06 -13.67
C LEU A 105 -5.16 9.29 -14.05
N LYS A 106 -5.40 9.81 -15.25
CA LYS A 106 -6.75 9.92 -15.81
C LYS A 106 -6.77 9.40 -17.25
N ASN A 107 -7.69 8.49 -17.56
CA ASN A 107 -7.88 7.92 -18.92
C ASN A 107 -6.57 7.39 -19.53
N GLY A 108 -5.74 6.71 -18.73
CA GLY A 108 -4.48 6.12 -19.17
C GLY A 108 -3.34 7.12 -19.38
N ASN A 109 -3.52 8.39 -19.03
CA ASN A 109 -2.50 9.44 -19.13
C ASN A 109 -2.10 9.95 -17.75
N ILE A 110 -0.84 10.34 -17.61
CA ILE A 110 -0.35 11.03 -16.42
C ILE A 110 -0.85 12.48 -16.48
N LEU A 111 -1.70 12.87 -15.53
CA LEU A 111 -2.17 14.22 -15.34
C LEU A 111 -1.10 15.07 -14.64
N SER A 112 -0.52 14.55 -13.58
CA SER A 112 0.53 15.19 -12.80
C SER A 112 1.34 14.15 -12.03
N MET A 113 2.61 14.48 -11.67
CA MET A 113 3.48 13.62 -10.85
C MET A 113 4.38 14.51 -9.99
N GLY A 114 4.50 14.18 -8.71
CA GLY A 114 5.34 14.90 -7.75
C GLY A 114 5.03 14.54 -6.31
N GLY A 115 5.47 15.36 -5.36
CA GLY A 115 5.10 15.27 -3.95
C GLY A 115 3.69 15.79 -3.68
N GLU A 116 3.44 16.27 -2.47
CA GLU A 116 2.13 16.81 -2.05
C GLU A 116 1.71 18.07 -2.86
N GLU A 117 2.64 18.74 -3.51
CA GLU A 117 2.38 19.94 -4.32
C GLU A 117 1.51 19.67 -5.55
N VAL A 118 1.45 18.43 -6.04
CA VAL A 118 0.58 18.05 -7.16
C VAL A 118 -0.88 17.82 -6.74
N ILE A 119 -1.13 17.73 -5.44
CA ILE A 119 -2.47 17.53 -4.87
C ILE A 119 -3.14 18.91 -4.73
N THR A 120 -3.53 19.48 -5.85
CA THR A 120 -4.25 20.77 -5.93
C THR A 120 -5.73 20.54 -6.18
N GLU A 121 -6.58 21.50 -5.83
CA GLU A 121 -8.02 21.41 -6.08
C GLU A 121 -8.31 21.26 -7.58
N GLU A 122 -7.56 21.97 -8.44
CA GLU A 122 -7.68 21.87 -9.89
C GLU A 122 -7.36 20.46 -10.40
N ASN A 123 -6.23 19.89 -9.98
CA ASN A 123 -5.84 18.53 -10.38
C ASN A 123 -6.84 17.49 -9.87
N LEU A 124 -7.33 17.64 -8.65
CA LEU A 124 -8.32 16.74 -8.06
C LEU A 124 -9.67 16.88 -8.74
N GLN A 125 -10.11 18.09 -9.07
CA GLN A 125 -11.34 18.30 -9.82
C GLN A 125 -11.26 17.65 -11.20
N VAL A 126 -10.13 17.77 -11.90
CA VAL A 126 -9.90 17.09 -13.17
C VAL A 126 -9.89 15.59 -12.98
N LEU A 127 -9.22 15.07 -11.93
CA LEU A 127 -9.06 13.63 -11.70
C LEU A 127 -10.40 12.93 -11.42
N TYR A 128 -11.22 13.50 -10.53
CA TYR A 128 -12.45 12.87 -10.02
C TYR A 128 -13.74 13.39 -10.65
N ASP A 129 -13.68 14.43 -11.46
CA ASP A 129 -14.85 15.14 -12.02
C ASP A 129 -15.82 15.69 -10.94
N VAL A 130 -15.28 15.99 -9.73
CA VAL A 130 -16.01 16.52 -8.58
C VAL A 130 -15.18 17.63 -7.96
N ARG A 131 -15.84 18.67 -7.43
CA ARG A 131 -15.14 19.68 -6.65
C ARG A 131 -14.64 19.10 -5.34
N ILE A 132 -13.40 19.33 -5.03
CA ILE A 132 -12.72 18.83 -3.83
C ILE A 132 -12.01 19.98 -3.17
N ASN A 133 -12.28 20.19 -1.89
CA ASN A 133 -11.58 21.18 -1.06
C ASN A 133 -10.31 20.54 -0.48
N ARG A 134 -9.19 21.25 -0.62
CA ARG A 134 -7.92 20.91 0.02
C ARG A 134 -7.80 21.69 1.33
N ILE A 135 -7.78 20.99 2.44
CA ILE A 135 -7.64 21.56 3.78
C ILE A 135 -6.23 21.28 4.29
N ASP A 136 -5.51 22.35 4.59
CA ASP A 136 -4.18 22.27 5.21
C ASP A 136 -4.27 22.84 6.64
N ASN A 137 -4.00 22.02 7.65
CA ASN A 137 -3.98 22.43 9.05
C ASN A 137 -2.57 22.72 9.59
N GLY A 138 -1.57 22.86 8.70
CA GLY A 138 -0.16 23.11 9.02
C GLY A 138 0.63 21.86 9.41
N SER A 139 -0.03 20.73 9.67
CA SER A 139 0.62 19.45 9.98
C SER A 139 0.26 18.36 8.98
N HIS A 140 -0.91 18.43 8.38
CA HIS A 140 -1.41 17.45 7.44
C HIS A 140 -2.36 18.11 6.43
N ILE A 141 -2.35 17.57 5.22
CA ILE A 141 -3.31 17.88 4.17
C ILE A 141 -4.43 16.85 4.19
N TYR A 142 -5.64 17.35 4.06
CA TYR A 142 -6.86 16.56 3.89
C TYR A 142 -7.61 17.01 2.65
N VAL A 143 -8.29 16.10 2.02
CA VAL A 143 -9.17 16.39 0.90
C VAL A 143 -10.58 15.95 1.23
N VAL A 144 -11.53 16.82 0.95
CA VAL A 144 -12.95 16.60 1.26
C VAL A 144 -13.77 16.97 0.04
N PRO A 145 -14.66 16.10 -0.46
CA PRO A 145 -15.60 16.48 -1.51
C PRO A 145 -16.45 17.67 -1.07
N GLU A 146 -16.68 18.63 -1.97
CA GLU A 146 -17.66 19.69 -1.74
C GLU A 146 -19.06 19.09 -1.82
N MET A 147 -19.84 19.24 -0.75
CA MET A 147 -21.24 18.82 -0.73
C MET A 147 -22.08 19.95 -1.31
N GLU A 148 -22.89 19.64 -2.33
CA GLU A 148 -23.90 20.55 -2.90
C GLU A 148 -25.00 20.88 -1.90
#